data_fabf7d606453f4a6e82173cdabce1f68
#
_entry.id   fabf7d606453f4a6e82173cdabce1f68
#
_cell.length_a   1.000
_cell.length_b   1.000
_cell.length_c   1.000
_cell.angle_alpha   90.00
_cell.angle_beta   90.00
_cell.angle_gamma   90.00
#
_symmetry.space_group_name_H-M   'P 1'
#
loop_
_entity.id
_entity.type
_entity.pdbx_description
1 polymer ?
#
loop_
_entity_poly.entity_id
_entity_poly.type
_entity_poly.pdbx_seq_one_letter_code
_entity_poly.pdbx_strand_id
1 'polypeptide(L)'
;MFIKGAITALVTPMKKDSSIDYESLKNLINHQISNGINGIVAVGTTGESATIDFEDHIKLIEFFVKVTDNRVPIIAGTGANSTEEALTLTKAAESIGADAALLVSPYYNKPPQEGIIQHHLKIADEANIPQILYNVPSRTASFIEPSTVSRLAKHENIIGIKDATGDMKNLDDLKRLCSKEVNSNNFYFYSGDDF
;
A
#
# COMPACT_ATOMS: atom_id res chain seq x y z
N MET A 1 5.22 13.26 -5.26
CA MET A 1 5.17 12.44 -6.50
C MET A 1 3.74 11.99 -6.72
N PHE A 2 3.19 12.08 -7.92
CA PHE A 2 1.83 11.64 -8.21
C PHE A 2 1.85 10.30 -8.97
N ILE A 3 1.37 9.23 -8.34
CA ILE A 3 1.26 7.90 -8.96
C ILE A 3 -0.17 7.75 -9.47
N LYS A 4 -0.37 7.58 -10.77
CA LYS A 4 -1.69 7.50 -11.41
C LYS A 4 -1.73 6.44 -12.52
N GLY A 5 -2.91 6.07 -12.94
CA GLY A 5 -3.15 5.11 -14.01
C GLY A 5 -3.34 3.69 -13.48
N ALA A 6 -3.07 2.69 -14.30
CA ALA A 6 -3.17 1.29 -13.93
C ALA A 6 -1.95 0.86 -13.10
N ILE A 7 -2.20 0.33 -11.92
CA ILE A 7 -1.17 -0.11 -10.97
C ILE A 7 -1.43 -1.58 -10.65
N THR A 8 -0.50 -2.46 -10.99
CA THR A 8 -0.68 -3.89 -10.75
C THR A 8 -0.28 -4.27 -9.32
N ALA A 9 -1.19 -4.86 -8.56
CA ALA A 9 -0.82 -5.60 -7.36
C ALA A 9 -0.25 -6.96 -7.80
N LEU A 10 1.07 -7.10 -7.78
CA LEU A 10 1.73 -8.24 -8.39
C LEU A 10 1.75 -9.44 -7.43
N VAL A 11 1.59 -10.65 -7.98
CA VAL A 11 1.77 -11.90 -7.24
C VAL A 11 3.24 -12.13 -6.92
N THR A 12 3.52 -12.93 -5.89
CA THR A 12 4.86 -13.43 -5.57
C THR A 12 4.98 -14.87 -6.07
N PRO A 13 5.64 -15.11 -7.21
CA PRO A 13 5.83 -16.47 -7.71
C PRO A 13 6.62 -17.31 -6.71
N MET A 14 6.17 -18.55 -6.49
CA MET A 14 6.79 -19.50 -5.57
C MET A 14 7.08 -20.81 -6.28
N LYS A 15 8.17 -21.47 -5.88
CA LYS A 15 8.53 -22.82 -6.34
C LYS A 15 7.69 -23.87 -5.61
N LYS A 16 7.83 -25.13 -6.02
CA LYS A 16 7.12 -26.27 -5.39
C LYS A 16 7.46 -26.47 -3.90
N ASP A 17 8.63 -26.04 -3.48
CA ASP A 17 9.09 -26.06 -2.09
C ASP A 17 8.70 -24.82 -1.28
N SER A 18 7.85 -23.97 -1.85
CA SER A 18 7.39 -22.68 -1.31
C SER A 18 8.46 -21.59 -1.22
N SER A 19 9.67 -21.81 -1.74
CA SER A 19 10.66 -20.74 -1.86
C SER A 19 10.29 -19.76 -2.97
N ILE A 20 10.68 -18.49 -2.82
CA ILE A 20 10.40 -17.44 -3.80
C ILE A 20 11.12 -17.73 -5.12
N ASP A 21 10.40 -17.67 -6.23
CA ASP A 21 10.93 -17.79 -7.57
C ASP A 21 11.28 -16.41 -8.15
N TYR A 22 12.46 -15.93 -7.83
CA TYR A 22 12.96 -14.63 -8.27
C TYR A 22 13.12 -14.51 -9.79
N GLU A 23 13.37 -15.63 -10.50
CA GLU A 23 13.48 -15.62 -11.97
C GLU A 23 12.11 -15.35 -12.61
N SER A 24 11.10 -16.10 -12.19
CA SER A 24 9.72 -15.88 -12.63
C SER A 24 9.21 -14.49 -12.24
N LEU A 25 9.56 -14.00 -11.04
CA LEU A 25 9.21 -12.67 -10.59
C LEU A 25 9.84 -11.58 -11.48
N LYS A 26 11.12 -11.71 -11.82
CA LYS A 26 11.81 -10.79 -12.75
C LYS A 26 11.12 -10.74 -14.12
N ASN A 27 10.78 -11.90 -14.65
CA ASN A 27 10.09 -11.99 -15.93
C ASN A 27 8.71 -11.32 -15.87
N LEU A 28 7.97 -11.51 -14.78
CA LEU A 28 6.66 -10.93 -14.57
C LEU A 28 6.72 -9.40 -14.42
N ILE A 29 7.68 -8.86 -13.66
CA ILE A 29 7.91 -7.41 -13.56
C ILE A 29 8.20 -6.82 -14.94
N ASN A 30 9.12 -7.40 -15.70
CA ASN A 30 9.46 -6.93 -17.05
C ASN A 30 8.27 -7.03 -18.00
N HIS A 31 7.45 -8.07 -17.90
CA HIS A 31 6.23 -8.24 -18.69
C HIS A 31 5.24 -7.08 -18.41
N GLN A 32 4.98 -6.75 -17.14
CA GLN A 32 4.10 -5.66 -16.78
C GLN A 32 4.59 -4.33 -17.34
N ILE A 33 5.87 -4.03 -17.17
CA ILE A 33 6.48 -2.78 -17.66
C ILE A 33 6.39 -2.70 -19.18
N SER A 34 6.73 -3.78 -19.90
CA SER A 34 6.67 -3.83 -21.36
C SER A 34 5.27 -3.67 -21.93
N ASN A 35 4.23 -4.00 -21.14
CA ASN A 35 2.83 -3.83 -21.49
C ASN A 35 2.21 -2.52 -20.97
N GLY A 36 3.03 -1.58 -20.52
CA GLY A 36 2.62 -0.20 -20.26
C GLY A 36 1.94 0.04 -18.91
N ILE A 37 2.21 -0.82 -17.90
CA ILE A 37 1.73 -0.56 -16.54
C ILE A 37 2.30 0.77 -16.01
N ASN A 38 1.53 1.49 -15.18
CA ASN A 38 1.93 2.79 -14.64
C ASN A 38 2.57 2.72 -13.24
N GLY A 39 2.52 1.57 -12.60
CA GLY A 39 3.13 1.32 -11.29
C GLY A 39 2.92 -0.12 -10.86
N ILE A 40 3.67 -0.55 -9.86
CA ILE A 40 3.59 -1.91 -9.30
C ILE A 40 3.48 -1.83 -7.79
N VAL A 41 2.49 -2.54 -7.22
CA VAL A 41 2.47 -2.82 -5.78
C VAL A 41 3.26 -4.09 -5.54
N ALA A 42 4.38 -3.94 -4.83
CA ALA A 42 5.23 -5.03 -4.38
C ALA A 42 4.75 -5.54 -3.02
N VAL A 43 4.64 -6.84 -2.85
CA VAL A 43 4.31 -7.51 -1.57
C VAL A 43 3.03 -6.95 -0.92
N GLY A 44 2.01 -6.67 -1.75
CA GLY A 44 0.66 -6.37 -1.24
C GLY A 44 -0.10 -7.67 -0.90
N THR A 45 -1.40 -7.55 -0.64
CA THR A 45 -2.28 -8.71 -0.34
C THR A 45 -2.23 -9.76 -1.45
N THR A 46 -2.26 -9.35 -2.72
CA THR A 46 -2.14 -10.25 -3.89
C THR A 46 -0.78 -10.93 -3.93
N GLY A 47 0.27 -10.28 -3.43
CA GLY A 47 1.62 -10.83 -3.31
C GLY A 47 1.83 -11.68 -2.05
N GLU A 48 0.75 -12.02 -1.33
CA GLU A 48 0.75 -12.92 -0.17
C GLU A 48 1.57 -12.40 1.03
N SER A 49 1.62 -11.07 1.23
CA SER A 49 2.40 -10.41 2.27
C SER A 49 2.23 -11.01 3.68
N ALA A 50 1.01 -11.45 4.03
CA ALA A 50 0.71 -11.97 5.36
C ALA A 50 1.33 -13.35 5.67
N THR A 51 1.86 -14.06 4.65
CA THR A 51 2.43 -15.40 4.77
C THR A 51 3.90 -15.46 4.38
N ILE A 52 4.49 -14.31 4.03
CA ILE A 52 5.92 -14.16 3.72
C ILE A 52 6.66 -13.76 4.99
N ASP A 53 7.75 -14.43 5.31
CA ASP A 53 8.58 -14.10 6.46
C ASP A 53 9.12 -12.68 6.37
N PHE A 54 9.29 -12.03 7.53
CA PHE A 54 9.67 -10.63 7.63
C PHE A 54 10.95 -10.28 6.84
N GLU A 55 11.97 -11.13 6.91
CA GLU A 55 13.22 -10.91 6.18
C GLU A 55 13.04 -11.05 4.67
N ASP A 56 12.24 -12.02 4.23
CA ASP A 56 11.97 -12.25 2.81
C ASP A 56 11.04 -11.15 2.25
N HIS A 57 10.17 -10.58 3.07
CA HIS A 57 9.37 -9.41 2.70
C HIS A 57 10.27 -8.23 2.31
N ILE A 58 11.27 -7.91 3.13
CA ILE A 58 12.24 -6.82 2.85
C ILE A 58 13.06 -7.13 1.60
N LYS A 59 13.58 -8.37 1.46
CA LYS A 59 14.33 -8.80 0.27
C LYS A 59 13.49 -8.72 -1.01
N LEU A 60 12.20 -9.01 -0.92
CA LEU A 60 11.30 -8.86 -2.06
C LEU A 60 11.14 -7.41 -2.48
N ILE A 61 10.92 -6.49 -1.54
CA ILE A 61 10.84 -5.05 -1.85
C ILE A 61 12.13 -4.59 -2.54
N GLU A 62 13.30 -4.98 -2.01
CA GLU A 62 14.59 -4.67 -2.62
C GLU A 62 14.71 -5.23 -4.04
N PHE A 63 14.25 -6.46 -4.25
CA PHE A 63 14.27 -7.10 -5.57
C PHE A 63 13.37 -6.37 -6.56
N PHE A 64 12.16 -5.97 -6.15
CA PHE A 64 11.26 -5.19 -7.00
C PHE A 64 11.89 -3.85 -7.41
N VAL A 65 12.42 -3.08 -6.46
CA VAL A 65 13.07 -1.79 -6.74
C VAL A 65 14.25 -1.96 -7.70
N LYS A 66 15.12 -2.94 -7.42
CA LYS A 66 16.29 -3.24 -8.25
C LYS A 66 15.93 -3.66 -9.66
N VAL A 67 14.94 -4.57 -9.82
CA VAL A 67 14.56 -5.08 -11.15
C VAL A 67 13.82 -4.04 -11.95
N THR A 68 13.00 -3.22 -11.28
CA THR A 68 12.23 -2.15 -11.94
C THR A 68 13.14 -1.04 -12.45
N ASP A 69 14.24 -0.75 -11.75
CA ASP A 69 15.27 0.21 -12.17
C ASP A 69 14.66 1.57 -12.57
N ASN A 70 13.79 2.12 -11.73
CA ASN A 70 13.08 3.40 -11.91
C ASN A 70 12.22 3.51 -13.19
N ARG A 71 11.94 2.41 -13.90
CA ARG A 71 11.10 2.44 -15.12
C ARG A 71 9.64 2.72 -14.83
N VAL A 72 9.14 2.28 -13.68
CA VAL A 72 7.82 2.61 -13.13
C VAL A 72 7.92 2.71 -11.60
N PRO A 73 7.04 3.46 -10.93
CA PRO A 73 7.07 3.55 -9.47
C PRO A 73 6.73 2.22 -8.80
N ILE A 74 7.42 1.95 -7.68
CA ILE A 74 7.17 0.82 -6.79
C ILE A 74 6.47 1.32 -5.53
N ILE A 75 5.30 0.76 -5.27
CA ILE A 75 4.54 0.95 -4.04
C ILE A 75 4.74 -0.30 -3.17
N ALA A 76 5.47 -0.18 -2.08
CA ALA A 76 5.73 -1.31 -1.18
C ALA A 76 4.54 -1.55 -0.25
N GLY A 77 4.00 -2.76 -0.22
CA GLY A 77 3.03 -3.19 0.78
C GLY A 77 3.73 -3.40 2.12
N THR A 78 3.57 -2.47 3.05
CA THR A 78 4.26 -2.49 4.35
C THR A 78 3.30 -2.51 5.54
N GLY A 79 1.99 -2.52 5.29
CA GLY A 79 0.98 -2.57 6.33
C GLY A 79 0.98 -3.90 7.09
N ALA A 80 0.88 -3.82 8.41
CA ALA A 80 0.72 -4.94 9.33
C ALA A 80 -0.30 -4.59 10.42
N ASN A 81 -0.76 -5.58 11.18
CA ASN A 81 -1.64 -5.32 12.34
C ASN A 81 -0.87 -4.87 13.59
N SER A 82 0.43 -5.06 13.62
CA SER A 82 1.37 -4.47 14.58
C SER A 82 1.90 -3.14 14.05
N THR A 83 1.75 -2.08 14.82
CA THR A 83 2.27 -0.75 14.43
C THR A 83 3.79 -0.75 14.30
N GLU A 84 4.49 -1.46 15.19
CA GLU A 84 5.95 -1.56 15.17
C GLU A 84 6.47 -2.32 13.95
N GLU A 85 5.79 -3.40 13.57
CA GLU A 85 6.12 -4.17 12.36
C GLU A 85 5.89 -3.32 11.10
N ALA A 86 4.72 -2.68 10.98
CA ALA A 86 4.41 -1.80 9.86
C ALA A 86 5.41 -0.64 9.74
N LEU A 87 5.80 -0.04 10.86
CA LEU A 87 6.81 1.01 10.90
C LEU A 87 8.17 0.51 10.44
N THR A 88 8.61 -0.66 10.92
CA THR A 88 9.89 -1.25 10.54
C THR A 88 9.95 -1.59 9.06
N LEU A 89 8.89 -2.20 8.52
CA LEU A 89 8.77 -2.49 7.08
C LEU A 89 8.75 -1.19 6.24
N THR A 90 8.05 -0.16 6.72
CA THR A 90 7.96 1.13 6.00
C THR A 90 9.30 1.86 5.96
N LYS A 91 10.04 1.88 7.07
CA LYS A 91 11.43 2.41 7.13
C LYS A 91 12.38 1.61 6.24
N ALA A 92 12.23 0.29 6.18
CA ALA A 92 13.02 -0.53 5.27
C ALA A 92 12.71 -0.19 3.80
N ALA A 93 11.42 -0.07 3.43
CA ALA A 93 11.00 0.32 2.09
C ALA A 93 11.52 1.71 1.69
N GLU A 94 11.50 2.69 2.60
CA GLU A 94 12.09 4.02 2.43
C GLU A 94 13.60 3.91 2.14
N SER A 95 14.33 3.17 2.97
CA SER A 95 15.80 3.00 2.83
C SER A 95 16.18 2.29 1.54
N ILE A 96 15.36 1.37 1.06
CA ILE A 96 15.55 0.64 -0.20
C ILE A 96 15.27 1.53 -1.42
N GLY A 97 14.48 2.58 -1.25
CA GLY A 97 14.12 3.51 -2.33
C GLY A 97 12.81 3.16 -3.04
N ALA A 98 11.85 2.56 -2.35
CA ALA A 98 10.48 2.47 -2.85
C ALA A 98 9.86 3.87 -2.97
N ASP A 99 8.98 4.07 -3.93
CA ASP A 99 8.37 5.39 -4.22
C ASP A 99 7.23 5.73 -3.27
N ALA A 100 6.54 4.73 -2.74
CA ALA A 100 5.47 4.88 -1.75
C ALA A 100 5.28 3.59 -0.94
N ALA A 101 4.60 3.71 0.19
CA ALA A 101 4.15 2.59 1.01
C ALA A 101 2.63 2.41 0.93
N LEU A 102 2.14 1.18 0.82
CA LEU A 102 0.74 0.82 0.91
C LEU A 102 0.46 0.18 2.27
N LEU A 103 -0.33 0.86 3.08
CA LEU A 103 -0.60 0.48 4.47
C LEU A 103 -2.03 -0.03 4.63
N VAL A 104 -2.19 -1.35 4.66
CA VAL A 104 -3.48 -1.97 4.97
C VAL A 104 -3.90 -1.63 6.41
N SER A 105 -5.20 -1.36 6.61
CA SER A 105 -5.76 -1.19 7.96
C SER A 105 -5.42 -2.39 8.84
N PRO A 106 -5.09 -2.19 10.13
CA PRO A 106 -4.81 -3.30 11.05
C PRO A 106 -5.92 -4.35 11.02
N TYR A 107 -5.55 -5.56 10.64
CA TYR A 107 -6.46 -6.70 10.47
C TYR A 107 -6.46 -7.60 11.71
N TYR A 108 -7.52 -8.37 11.90
CA TYR A 108 -7.69 -9.33 12.99
C TYR A 108 -7.95 -8.70 14.37
N ASN A 109 -7.10 -7.80 14.85
CA ASN A 109 -7.20 -7.14 16.16
C ASN A 109 -8.28 -6.03 16.22
N LYS A 110 -8.81 -5.58 15.08
CA LYS A 110 -9.95 -4.66 14.94
C LYS A 110 -9.88 -3.43 15.86
N PRO A 111 -8.88 -2.56 15.71
CA PRO A 111 -8.77 -1.38 16.55
C PRO A 111 -9.97 -0.43 16.35
N PRO A 112 -10.34 0.38 17.35
CA PRO A 112 -11.29 1.47 17.16
C PRO A 112 -10.71 2.55 16.24
N GLN A 113 -11.55 3.45 15.72
CA GLN A 113 -11.13 4.48 14.75
C GLN A 113 -9.95 5.33 15.28
N GLU A 114 -9.95 5.70 16.55
CA GLU A 114 -8.82 6.42 17.15
C GLU A 114 -7.54 5.58 17.17
N GLY A 115 -7.64 4.27 17.38
CA GLY A 115 -6.50 3.35 17.27
C GLY A 115 -5.96 3.28 15.84
N ILE A 116 -6.83 3.27 14.82
CA ILE A 116 -6.44 3.34 13.40
C ILE A 116 -5.69 4.65 13.12
N ILE A 117 -6.19 5.78 13.64
CA ILE A 117 -5.54 7.08 13.49
C ILE A 117 -4.15 7.07 14.09
N GLN A 118 -4.01 6.64 15.34
CA GLN A 118 -2.73 6.61 16.04
C GLN A 118 -1.72 5.67 15.35
N HIS A 119 -2.20 4.52 14.84
CA HIS A 119 -1.39 3.59 14.06
C HIS A 119 -0.78 4.26 12.81
N HIS A 120 -1.61 4.86 11.97
CA HIS A 120 -1.13 5.47 10.73
C HIS A 120 -0.33 6.75 10.97
N LEU A 121 -0.72 7.60 11.93
CA LEU A 121 0.05 8.80 12.26
C LEU A 121 1.44 8.46 12.77
N LYS A 122 1.57 7.47 13.68
CA LYS A 122 2.89 7.05 14.16
C LYS A 122 3.81 6.62 13.02
N ILE A 123 3.28 5.89 12.03
CA ILE A 123 4.08 5.48 10.88
C ILE A 123 4.43 6.70 10.01
N ALA A 124 3.48 7.61 9.79
CA ALA A 124 3.69 8.79 8.97
C ALA A 124 4.66 9.81 9.60
N ASP A 125 4.65 9.91 10.92
CA ASP A 125 5.55 10.78 11.68
C ASP A 125 7.01 10.27 11.66
N GLU A 126 7.20 8.94 11.59
CA GLU A 126 8.51 8.31 11.78
C GLU A 126 9.16 7.78 10.50
N ALA A 127 8.42 7.67 9.38
CA ALA A 127 8.93 7.24 8.08
C ALA A 127 8.64 8.31 7.02
N ASN A 128 9.68 8.80 6.36
CA ASN A 128 9.60 9.89 5.41
C ASN A 128 9.40 9.37 3.96
N ILE A 129 8.41 8.52 3.78
CA ILE A 129 8.00 7.98 2.49
C ILE A 129 6.50 8.27 2.27
N PRO A 130 6.05 8.62 1.05
CA PRO A 130 4.63 8.78 0.75
C PRO A 130 3.82 7.52 1.10
N GLN A 131 2.71 7.68 1.81
CA GLN A 131 1.89 6.59 2.32
C GLN A 131 0.49 6.61 1.73
N ILE A 132 0.01 5.45 1.30
CA ILE A 132 -1.33 5.22 0.79
C ILE A 132 -2.05 4.30 1.78
N LEU A 133 -3.12 4.79 2.37
CA LEU A 133 -4.00 3.98 3.21
C LEU A 133 -4.66 2.88 2.38
N TYR A 134 -4.89 1.70 2.95
CA TYR A 134 -5.63 0.64 2.25
C TYR A 134 -6.79 0.13 3.08
N ASN A 135 -8.01 0.41 2.59
CA ASN A 135 -9.27 0.05 3.21
C ASN A 135 -9.89 -1.15 2.49
N VAL A 136 -9.85 -2.33 3.12
CA VAL A 136 -10.36 -3.59 2.55
C VAL A 136 -11.07 -4.41 3.64
N PRO A 137 -12.24 -3.97 4.12
CA PRO A 137 -12.90 -4.55 5.28
C PRO A 137 -13.29 -6.03 5.10
N SER A 138 -13.49 -6.49 3.87
CA SER A 138 -13.74 -7.90 3.56
C SER A 138 -12.60 -8.84 3.94
N ARG A 139 -11.36 -8.31 4.03
CA ARG A 139 -10.17 -9.08 4.42
C ARG A 139 -9.69 -8.75 5.83
N THR A 140 -9.82 -7.48 6.24
CA THR A 140 -9.27 -7.02 7.53
C THR A 140 -10.25 -7.16 8.69
N ALA A 141 -11.54 -7.26 8.42
CA ALA A 141 -12.62 -7.07 9.39
C ALA A 141 -12.52 -5.71 10.13
N SER A 142 -11.77 -4.76 9.57
CA SER A 142 -11.55 -3.41 10.07
C SER A 142 -11.85 -2.41 8.95
N PHE A 143 -12.63 -1.39 9.25
CA PHE A 143 -13.08 -0.38 8.29
C PHE A 143 -12.51 0.98 8.68
N ILE A 144 -11.85 1.65 7.75
CA ILE A 144 -11.41 3.03 7.95
C ILE A 144 -12.56 3.95 7.54
N GLU A 145 -13.21 4.57 8.51
CA GLU A 145 -14.32 5.48 8.25
C GLU A 145 -13.88 6.72 7.47
N PRO A 146 -14.73 7.30 6.59
CA PRO A 146 -14.39 8.53 5.87
C PRO A 146 -13.96 9.70 6.77
N SER A 147 -14.54 9.81 7.97
CA SER A 147 -14.14 10.78 8.99
C SER A 147 -12.71 10.55 9.49
N THR A 148 -12.31 9.30 9.64
CA THR A 148 -10.96 8.88 10.01
C THR A 148 -9.97 9.20 8.89
N VAL A 149 -10.30 8.85 7.66
CA VAL A 149 -9.49 9.19 6.47
C VAL A 149 -9.27 10.70 6.37
N SER A 150 -10.33 11.51 6.55
CA SER A 150 -10.24 12.97 6.51
C SER A 150 -9.33 13.57 7.58
N ARG A 151 -9.17 12.91 8.72
CA ARG A 151 -8.18 13.32 9.74
C ARG A 151 -6.76 12.96 9.31
N LEU A 152 -6.56 11.76 8.78
CA LEU A 152 -5.28 11.24 8.31
C LEU A 152 -4.76 11.99 7.08
N ALA A 153 -5.65 12.35 6.15
CA ALA A 153 -5.31 13.08 4.92
C ALA A 153 -4.68 14.47 5.15
N LYS A 154 -4.73 14.99 6.38
CA LYS A 154 -4.07 16.25 6.76
C LYS A 154 -2.57 16.11 6.97
N HIS A 155 -2.08 14.89 7.12
CA HIS A 155 -0.66 14.61 7.27
C HIS A 155 0.04 14.60 5.91
N GLU A 156 1.15 15.32 5.76
CA GLU A 156 1.84 15.53 4.49
C GLU A 156 2.34 14.22 3.83
N ASN A 157 2.73 13.23 4.64
CA ASN A 157 3.18 11.93 4.15
C ASN A 157 2.04 10.98 3.78
N ILE A 158 0.77 11.29 4.13
CA ILE A 158 -0.39 10.45 3.78
C ILE A 158 -1.04 11.03 2.52
N ILE A 159 -0.68 10.46 1.38
CA ILE A 159 -0.99 11.00 0.05
C ILE A 159 -2.23 10.42 -0.61
N GLY A 160 -2.88 9.43 -0.03
CA GLY A 160 -4.05 8.83 -0.65
C GLY A 160 -4.64 7.64 0.11
N ILE A 161 -5.72 7.13 -0.46
CA ILE A 161 -6.35 5.89 0.00
C ILE A 161 -6.66 4.98 -1.19
N LYS A 162 -6.31 3.69 -1.08
CA LYS A 162 -6.84 2.62 -1.90
C LYS A 162 -8.08 2.08 -1.22
N ASP A 163 -9.24 2.31 -1.82
CA ASP A 163 -10.52 1.81 -1.32
C ASP A 163 -10.95 0.55 -2.08
N ALA A 164 -11.22 -0.51 -1.34
CA ALA A 164 -11.73 -1.80 -1.83
C ALA A 164 -12.96 -2.22 -1.02
N THR A 165 -13.87 -1.27 -0.78
CA THR A 165 -15.11 -1.52 -0.06
C THR A 165 -16.24 -1.95 -0.99
N GLY A 166 -16.15 -1.63 -2.29
CA GLY A 166 -17.23 -1.80 -3.25
C GLY A 166 -18.43 -0.86 -2.98
N ASP A 167 -18.29 0.13 -2.08
CA ASP A 167 -19.37 1.02 -1.68
C ASP A 167 -19.19 2.43 -2.26
N MET A 168 -19.98 2.75 -3.28
CA MET A 168 -19.97 4.09 -3.91
C MET A 168 -20.36 5.21 -2.94
N LYS A 169 -21.21 4.93 -1.94
CA LYS A 169 -21.55 5.91 -0.91
C LYS A 169 -20.35 6.26 -0.06
N ASN A 170 -19.52 5.26 0.29
CA ASN A 170 -18.25 5.48 0.98
C ASN A 170 -17.33 6.41 0.18
N LEU A 171 -17.22 6.20 -1.14
CA LEU A 171 -16.44 7.05 -2.02
C LEU A 171 -16.97 8.50 -2.08
N ASP A 172 -18.28 8.69 -2.10
CA ASP A 172 -18.88 10.04 -2.09
C ASP A 172 -18.62 10.77 -0.77
N ASP A 173 -18.70 10.06 0.36
CA ASP A 173 -18.34 10.63 1.66
C ASP A 173 -16.84 10.96 1.76
N LEU A 174 -15.96 10.13 1.23
CA LEU A 174 -14.52 10.40 1.12
C LEU A 174 -14.24 11.66 0.29
N LYS A 175 -14.83 11.77 -0.90
CA LYS A 175 -14.70 12.96 -1.77
C LYS A 175 -15.15 14.23 -1.07
N ARG A 176 -16.27 14.18 -0.37
CA ARG A 176 -16.84 15.32 0.37
C ARG A 176 -15.93 15.73 1.53
N LEU A 177 -15.48 14.78 2.35
CA LEU A 177 -14.73 15.07 3.58
C LEU A 177 -13.26 15.38 3.34
N CYS A 178 -12.65 14.84 2.26
CA CYS A 178 -11.26 15.11 1.88
C CYS A 178 -11.13 16.13 0.74
N SER A 179 -12.22 16.89 0.44
CA SER A 179 -12.27 17.79 -0.71
C SER A 179 -11.17 18.84 -0.73
N LYS A 180 -10.75 19.34 0.43
CA LYS A 180 -9.68 20.34 0.53
C LYS A 180 -8.33 19.75 0.10
N GLU A 181 -7.97 18.60 0.60
CA GLU A 181 -6.71 17.92 0.35
C GLU A 181 -6.65 17.41 -1.11
N VAL A 182 -7.78 16.93 -1.65
CA VAL A 182 -7.90 16.51 -3.05
C VAL A 182 -7.76 17.72 -4.00
N ASN A 183 -8.44 18.82 -3.73
CA ASN A 183 -8.37 20.04 -4.56
C ASN A 183 -6.99 20.71 -4.54
N SER A 184 -6.22 20.48 -3.47
CA SER A 184 -4.81 20.92 -3.39
C SER A 184 -3.83 19.95 -4.05
N ASN A 185 -4.29 18.87 -4.64
CA ASN A 185 -3.47 17.78 -5.20
C ASN A 185 -2.52 17.11 -4.17
N ASN A 186 -2.95 17.04 -2.92
CA ASN A 186 -2.18 16.42 -1.84
C ASN A 186 -2.74 15.05 -1.43
N PHE A 187 -3.94 14.68 -1.91
CA PHE A 187 -4.57 13.42 -1.55
C PHE A 187 -5.31 12.80 -2.75
N TYR A 188 -5.15 11.49 -2.95
CA TYR A 188 -5.66 10.78 -4.12
C TYR A 188 -6.48 9.55 -3.74
N PHE A 189 -7.45 9.20 -4.60
CA PHE A 189 -8.24 7.98 -4.46
C PHE A 189 -7.80 6.95 -5.49
N TYR A 190 -7.57 5.73 -5.01
CA TYR A 190 -7.27 4.55 -5.83
C TYR A 190 -8.37 3.52 -5.63
N SER A 191 -8.86 2.91 -6.71
CA SER A 191 -9.74 1.74 -6.60
C SER A 191 -8.89 0.51 -6.32
N GLY A 192 -9.32 -0.30 -5.36
CA GLY A 192 -8.79 -1.64 -5.07
C GLY A 192 -9.75 -2.75 -5.46
N ASP A 193 -10.85 -2.39 -6.10
CA ASP A 193 -11.90 -3.29 -6.55
C ASP A 193 -12.16 -3.08 -8.04
N ASP A 194 -12.46 -4.16 -8.76
CA ASP A 194 -12.65 -4.15 -10.22
C ASP A 194 -14.13 -4.06 -10.61
N PHE A 195 -15.06 -3.84 -9.65
CA PHE A 195 -16.50 -3.79 -9.85
C PHE A 195 -17.11 -2.41 -9.66
#